data_cb5bda6bd4d3fde01196dff7b2f0000a
#
_entry.id   cb5bda6bd4d3fde01196dff7b2f0000a
#
_cell.length_a   1.000
_cell.length_b   1.000
_cell.length_c   1.000
_cell.angle_alpha   90.00
_cell.angle_beta   90.00
_cell.angle_gamma   90.00
#
_symmetry.space_group_name_H-M   'P 1'
#
loop_
_entity.id
_entity.type
_entity.pdbx_description
1 polymer ?
#
loop_
_entity_poly.entity_id
_entity_poly.type
_entity_poly.pdbx_seq_one_letter_code
_entity_poly.pdbx_strand_id
1 'polypeptide(L)'
;MRAEDKPMQVRCIAFYNLENLFDTIHDEGKNDYEYLPDGGMKWTPVKYEHKLHNMAYAISKLGVDVDPRGAMCVGVAEVENIRCLNDLCAQLKKEFDRNYTPILIEGPDRRGVDVGFLYNPEMFKVTNTQGYELNAHYADGGQVKSRLQLVVTGYILGSKPLEKIHIIVNHWPSRYGGEEASRPPRDTAAMLTRRICDSLYLKDPKAKIIVMGDLNDDPFNHSCAEVLDAKRTREEVQKNGLFNTMWLKLDRGIGSLAYNGSWNLFDQIIISEPLLNADLEAGEWCYWKSEIFNKPFLTVQEGKDKGTPLRTHKGGVWQDGYGDHYPTMIYIYRNK
;
A
#
# COMPACT_ATOMS: atom_id res chain seq x y z
N MET A 1 -12.44 1.27 41.04
CA MET A 1 -12.94 0.23 40.13
C MET A 1 -12.00 0.21 38.94
N ARG A 2 -11.26 -0.89 38.71
CA ARG A 2 -10.49 -1.06 37.47
C ARG A 2 -11.50 -1.15 36.35
N ALA A 3 -11.31 -0.36 35.27
CA ALA A 3 -12.09 -0.52 34.06
C ALA A 3 -11.88 -1.98 33.61
N GLU A 4 -12.97 -2.75 33.57
CA GLU A 4 -12.94 -4.09 32.99
C GLU A 4 -12.51 -3.92 31.53
N ASP A 5 -11.40 -4.54 31.13
CA ASP A 5 -10.91 -4.55 29.76
C ASP A 5 -12.00 -5.20 28.89
N LYS A 6 -12.79 -4.37 28.20
CA LYS A 6 -13.77 -4.87 27.25
C LYS A 6 -13.01 -5.68 26.19
N PRO A 7 -13.45 -6.90 25.85
CA PRO A 7 -12.79 -7.69 24.82
C PRO A 7 -12.75 -6.91 23.51
N MET A 8 -11.56 -6.73 22.95
CA MET A 8 -11.36 -5.99 21.71
C MET A 8 -11.34 -6.92 20.50
N GLN A 9 -11.90 -6.44 19.38
CA GLN A 9 -11.58 -6.97 18.05
C GLN A 9 -10.54 -6.08 17.40
N VAL A 10 -9.56 -6.69 16.73
CA VAL A 10 -8.50 -5.96 15.99
C VAL A 10 -8.46 -6.45 14.55
N ARG A 11 -8.15 -5.56 13.62
CA ARG A 11 -7.87 -5.87 12.21
C ARG A 11 -6.58 -5.19 11.79
N CYS A 12 -5.78 -5.91 11.00
CA CYS A 12 -4.62 -5.37 10.33
C CYS A 12 -4.99 -5.02 8.88
N ILE A 13 -4.55 -3.85 8.42
CA ILE A 13 -4.64 -3.38 7.04
C ILE A 13 -3.24 -2.95 6.63
N ALA A 14 -2.74 -3.45 5.52
CA ALA A 14 -1.35 -3.28 5.11
C ALA A 14 -1.23 -2.76 3.68
N PHE A 15 -0.05 -2.21 3.37
CA PHE A 15 0.40 -1.89 2.03
C PHE A 15 1.81 -2.45 1.81
N TYR A 16 2.08 -2.96 0.60
CA TYR A 16 3.38 -3.48 0.22
C TYR A 16 3.69 -3.22 -1.26
N ASN A 17 4.78 -2.49 -1.55
CA ASN A 17 5.35 -2.42 -2.89
C ASN A 17 6.11 -3.73 -3.16
N LEU A 18 5.75 -4.44 -4.23
CA LEU A 18 6.25 -5.79 -4.54
C LEU A 18 7.54 -5.77 -5.37
N GLU A 19 8.14 -4.60 -5.61
CA GLU A 19 9.36 -4.45 -6.44
C GLU A 19 9.25 -5.22 -7.76
N ASN A 20 8.39 -4.74 -8.68
CA ASN A 20 8.23 -5.27 -10.03
C ASN A 20 7.86 -6.78 -10.09
N LEU A 21 6.67 -7.11 -9.58
CA LEU A 21 6.11 -8.46 -9.73
C LEU A 21 5.58 -8.64 -11.16
N PHE A 22 6.45 -9.06 -12.07
CA PHE A 22 6.15 -9.46 -13.44
C PHE A 22 6.04 -10.97 -13.53
N ASP A 23 5.22 -11.48 -14.46
CA ASP A 23 5.36 -12.86 -14.91
C ASP A 23 6.45 -12.98 -15.99
N THR A 24 6.46 -14.06 -16.78
CA THR A 24 7.50 -14.33 -17.78
C THR A 24 6.98 -14.24 -19.21
N ILE A 25 5.80 -13.63 -19.40
CA ILE A 25 5.08 -13.57 -20.68
C ILE A 25 4.91 -12.10 -21.07
N HIS A 26 5.32 -11.76 -22.29
CA HIS A 26 5.16 -10.39 -22.79
C HIS A 26 3.67 -10.03 -22.97
N ASP A 27 3.27 -8.90 -22.39
CA ASP A 27 1.95 -8.32 -22.57
C ASP A 27 1.98 -7.31 -23.73
N GLU A 28 1.10 -7.51 -24.72
CA GLU A 28 1.05 -6.69 -25.94
C GLU A 28 0.87 -5.20 -25.61
N GLY A 29 1.73 -4.36 -26.19
CA GLY A 29 1.67 -2.91 -26.01
C GLY A 29 2.34 -2.40 -24.71
N LYS A 30 2.93 -3.27 -23.91
CA LYS A 30 3.69 -2.92 -22.71
C LYS A 30 5.19 -2.96 -22.97
N ASN A 31 5.94 -2.20 -22.17
CA ASN A 31 7.42 -2.20 -22.21
C ASN A 31 7.96 -3.02 -21.03
N ASP A 32 7.65 -4.31 -21.05
CA ASP A 32 7.99 -5.31 -20.04
C ASP A 32 9.20 -6.18 -20.42
N TYR A 33 9.82 -5.92 -21.58
CA TYR A 33 10.91 -6.72 -22.16
C TYR A 33 12.08 -6.98 -21.21
N GLU A 34 12.33 -6.11 -20.25
CA GLU A 34 13.39 -6.26 -19.25
C GLU A 34 13.12 -7.47 -18.34
N TYR A 35 11.83 -7.77 -18.09
CA TYR A 35 11.35 -8.86 -17.22
C TYR A 35 10.94 -10.12 -17.98
N LEU A 36 11.54 -10.38 -19.13
CA LEU A 36 11.39 -11.63 -19.86
C LEU A 36 12.60 -12.55 -19.63
N PRO A 37 12.48 -13.87 -19.90
CA PRO A 37 13.58 -14.82 -19.72
C PRO A 37 14.86 -14.48 -20.50
N ASP A 38 14.73 -13.83 -21.65
CA ASP A 38 15.81 -13.32 -22.50
C ASP A 38 16.11 -11.82 -22.27
N GLY A 39 15.29 -11.14 -21.47
CA GLY A 39 15.43 -9.74 -21.11
C GLY A 39 16.61 -9.42 -20.21
N GLY A 40 16.77 -8.15 -19.86
CA GLY A 40 17.91 -7.64 -19.06
C GLY A 40 18.02 -8.27 -17.68
N MET A 41 16.89 -8.52 -17.01
CA MET A 41 16.84 -9.15 -15.68
C MET A 41 16.95 -10.69 -15.74
N LYS A 42 16.95 -11.27 -16.95
CA LYS A 42 16.92 -12.74 -17.11
C LYS A 42 15.84 -13.36 -16.23
N TRP A 43 14.62 -12.84 -16.39
CA TRP A 43 13.49 -13.15 -15.55
C TRP A 43 12.86 -14.50 -15.92
N THR A 44 13.47 -15.56 -15.42
CA THR A 44 13.07 -16.95 -15.72
C THR A 44 11.86 -17.37 -14.86
N PRO A 45 11.10 -18.41 -15.28
CA PRO A 45 10.03 -18.99 -14.47
C PRO A 45 10.49 -19.35 -13.04
N VAL A 46 11.73 -19.85 -12.88
CA VAL A 46 12.29 -20.17 -11.55
C VAL A 46 12.40 -18.92 -10.67
N LYS A 47 12.89 -17.80 -11.22
CA LYS A 47 12.96 -16.53 -10.48
C LYS A 47 11.57 -16.02 -10.12
N TYR A 48 10.62 -16.13 -11.03
CA TYR A 48 9.23 -15.76 -10.79
C TYR A 48 8.61 -16.57 -9.64
N GLU A 49 8.79 -17.90 -9.65
CA GLU A 49 8.32 -18.79 -8.57
C GLU A 49 8.95 -18.41 -7.20
N HIS A 50 10.26 -18.16 -7.17
CA HIS A 50 10.95 -17.69 -5.96
C HIS A 50 10.40 -16.34 -5.47
N LYS A 51 10.18 -15.40 -6.38
CA LYS A 51 9.57 -14.10 -6.07
C LYS A 51 8.17 -14.25 -5.47
N LEU A 52 7.33 -15.10 -6.08
CA LEU A 52 6.00 -15.42 -5.56
C LEU A 52 6.07 -16.02 -4.16
N HIS A 53 6.98 -16.98 -3.93
CA HIS A 53 7.19 -17.57 -2.61
C HIS A 53 7.59 -16.50 -1.57
N ASN A 54 8.57 -15.65 -1.88
CA ASN A 54 9.05 -14.62 -0.98
C ASN A 54 7.95 -13.60 -0.66
N MET A 55 7.19 -13.14 -1.66
CA MET A 55 6.06 -12.23 -1.46
C MET A 55 4.96 -12.88 -0.63
N ALA A 56 4.60 -14.12 -0.93
CA ALA A 56 3.61 -14.88 -0.18
C ALA A 56 4.05 -15.09 1.28
N TYR A 57 5.33 -15.43 1.51
CA TYR A 57 5.86 -15.54 2.87
C TYR A 57 5.75 -14.22 3.63
N ALA A 58 6.20 -13.11 3.05
CA ALA A 58 6.12 -11.80 3.70
C ALA A 58 4.69 -11.42 4.04
N ILE A 59 3.77 -11.51 3.07
CA ILE A 59 2.34 -11.18 3.25
C ILE A 59 1.70 -12.09 4.30
N SER A 60 2.06 -13.38 4.34
CA SER A 60 1.51 -14.34 5.32
C SER A 60 1.81 -13.97 6.78
N LYS A 61 2.83 -13.12 7.01
CA LYS A 61 3.27 -12.69 8.36
C LYS A 61 2.65 -11.36 8.80
N LEU A 62 1.98 -10.63 7.90
CA LEU A 62 1.38 -9.34 8.23
C LEU A 62 0.18 -9.51 9.19
N GLY A 63 0.23 -8.85 10.34
CA GLY A 63 -0.87 -8.79 11.30
C GLY A 63 -1.14 -10.06 12.12
N VAL A 64 -0.30 -11.11 11.99
CA VAL A 64 -0.54 -12.39 12.69
C VAL A 64 -0.36 -12.32 14.20
N ASP A 65 0.30 -11.28 14.68
CA ASP A 65 0.49 -11.00 16.12
C ASP A 65 -0.80 -10.53 16.81
N VAL A 66 -1.80 -10.06 16.04
CA VAL A 66 -3.09 -9.59 16.56
C VAL A 66 -4.29 -10.41 16.06
N ASP A 67 -4.21 -10.98 14.86
CA ASP A 67 -5.22 -11.89 14.31
C ASP A 67 -4.51 -13.05 13.60
N PRO A 68 -4.66 -14.30 14.04
CA PRO A 68 -3.97 -15.44 13.42
C PRO A 68 -4.33 -15.66 11.94
N ARG A 69 -5.42 -15.03 11.45
CA ARG A 69 -5.78 -15.04 10.03
C ARG A 69 -4.93 -14.08 9.18
N GLY A 70 -4.11 -13.23 9.84
CA GLY A 70 -3.27 -12.23 9.19
C GLY A 70 -3.99 -10.93 8.85
N ALA A 71 -3.45 -10.18 7.90
CA ALA A 71 -4.03 -8.91 7.47
C ALA A 71 -5.42 -9.11 6.84
N MET A 72 -6.37 -8.24 7.18
CA MET A 72 -7.70 -8.22 6.57
C MET A 72 -7.61 -7.84 5.09
N CYS A 73 -6.78 -6.85 4.79
CA CYS A 73 -6.57 -6.33 3.45
C CYS A 73 -5.09 -5.96 3.26
N VAL A 74 -4.59 -6.10 2.03
CA VAL A 74 -3.25 -5.67 1.62
C VAL A 74 -3.36 -4.94 0.29
N GLY A 75 -3.09 -3.63 0.28
CA GLY A 75 -2.82 -2.89 -0.96
C GLY A 75 -1.44 -3.26 -1.47
N VAL A 76 -1.28 -3.42 -2.76
CA VAL A 76 0.00 -3.73 -3.37
C VAL A 76 0.29 -2.79 -4.55
N ALA A 77 1.57 -2.59 -4.85
CA ALA A 77 2.02 -1.84 -6.01
C ALA A 77 3.11 -2.60 -6.76
N GLU A 78 3.37 -2.16 -8.00
CA GLU A 78 4.34 -2.77 -8.91
C GLU A 78 3.99 -4.21 -9.28
N VAL A 79 2.73 -4.43 -9.61
CA VAL A 79 2.22 -5.70 -10.14
C VAL A 79 1.88 -5.52 -11.61
N GLU A 80 2.32 -6.44 -12.45
CA GLU A 80 2.09 -6.37 -13.89
C GLU A 80 0.61 -6.50 -14.23
N ASN A 81 -0.04 -7.57 -13.75
CA ASN A 81 -1.41 -7.88 -14.15
C ASN A 81 -2.13 -8.75 -13.10
N ILE A 82 -3.42 -9.03 -13.38
CA ILE A 82 -4.25 -9.87 -12.48
C ILE A 82 -3.77 -11.33 -12.41
N ARG A 83 -3.04 -11.82 -13.44
CA ARG A 83 -2.45 -13.17 -13.43
C ARG A 83 -1.41 -13.29 -12.34
N CYS A 84 -0.50 -12.32 -12.21
CA CYS A 84 0.50 -12.26 -11.15
C CYS A 84 -0.14 -12.27 -9.75
N LEU A 85 -1.25 -11.55 -9.55
CA LEU A 85 -1.95 -11.56 -8.26
C LEU A 85 -2.69 -12.87 -7.99
N ASN A 86 -3.25 -13.53 -9.01
CA ASN A 86 -3.86 -14.84 -8.86
C ASN A 86 -2.81 -15.88 -8.46
N ASP A 87 -1.63 -15.86 -9.10
CA ASP A 87 -0.52 -16.75 -8.76
C ASP A 87 -0.02 -16.52 -7.34
N LEU A 88 0.10 -15.25 -6.92
CA LEU A 88 0.46 -14.88 -5.55
C LEU A 88 -0.59 -15.38 -4.53
N CYS A 89 -1.87 -15.23 -4.83
CA CYS A 89 -2.95 -15.73 -3.96
C CYS A 89 -2.97 -17.26 -3.89
N ALA A 90 -2.70 -17.93 -5.01
CA ALA A 90 -2.58 -19.40 -5.05
C ALA A 90 -1.40 -19.88 -4.18
N GLN A 91 -0.26 -19.20 -4.25
CA GLN A 91 0.92 -19.48 -3.42
C GLN A 91 0.64 -19.24 -1.93
N LEU A 92 0.00 -18.10 -1.58
CA LEU A 92 -0.46 -17.78 -0.22
C LEU A 92 -1.37 -18.87 0.35
N LYS A 93 -2.32 -19.37 -0.45
CA LYS A 93 -3.23 -20.45 -0.04
C LYS A 93 -2.50 -21.77 0.13
N LYS A 94 -1.67 -22.14 -0.86
CA LYS A 94 -0.98 -23.43 -0.92
C LYS A 94 0.02 -23.60 0.24
N GLU A 95 0.84 -22.58 0.52
CA GLU A 95 1.96 -22.71 1.45
C GLU A 95 1.67 -22.20 2.86
N PHE A 96 0.80 -21.22 2.98
CA PHE A 96 0.60 -20.51 4.25
C PHE A 96 -0.84 -20.54 4.77
N ASP A 97 -1.74 -21.25 4.06
CA ASP A 97 -3.17 -21.30 4.35
C ASP A 97 -3.80 -19.90 4.52
N ARG A 98 -3.41 -18.96 3.65
CA ARG A 98 -3.96 -17.61 3.59
C ARG A 98 -4.90 -17.49 2.42
N ASN A 99 -6.18 -17.24 2.69
CA ASN A 99 -7.22 -17.13 1.67
C ASN A 99 -7.46 -15.67 1.31
N TYR A 100 -6.80 -15.22 0.23
CA TYR A 100 -7.01 -13.87 -0.31
C TYR A 100 -7.67 -13.92 -1.68
N THR A 101 -8.50 -12.92 -1.96
CA THR A 101 -9.07 -12.65 -3.28
C THR A 101 -8.42 -11.39 -3.84
N PRO A 102 -7.86 -11.42 -5.05
CA PRO A 102 -7.20 -10.26 -5.65
C PRO A 102 -8.18 -9.37 -6.41
N ILE A 103 -7.86 -8.08 -6.47
CA ILE A 103 -8.47 -7.07 -7.32
C ILE A 103 -7.35 -6.28 -7.98
N LEU A 104 -7.47 -6.08 -9.30
CA LEU A 104 -6.61 -5.19 -10.07
C LEU A 104 -7.43 -4.61 -11.21
N ILE A 105 -7.22 -3.34 -11.51
CA ILE A 105 -7.74 -2.66 -12.70
C ILE A 105 -6.52 -2.11 -13.44
N GLU A 106 -6.31 -2.58 -14.66
CA GLU A 106 -5.18 -2.18 -15.47
C GLU A 106 -5.24 -0.71 -15.84
N GLY A 107 -4.09 -0.05 -15.75
CA GLY A 107 -3.90 1.36 -16.05
C GLY A 107 -3.03 1.59 -17.29
N PRO A 108 -2.81 2.87 -17.64
CA PRO A 108 -2.05 3.26 -18.81
C PRO A 108 -0.53 3.28 -18.61
N ASP A 109 0.01 2.75 -17.51
CA ASP A 109 1.46 2.70 -17.28
C ASP A 109 2.16 1.97 -18.44
N ARG A 110 3.26 2.56 -18.95
CA ARG A 110 3.95 2.02 -20.14
C ARG A 110 4.68 0.72 -19.87
N ARG A 111 5.14 0.51 -18.63
CA ARG A 111 5.82 -0.74 -18.23
C ARG A 111 4.82 -1.86 -17.99
N GLY A 112 3.54 -1.50 -17.80
CA GLY A 112 2.49 -2.45 -17.47
C GLY A 112 2.38 -2.76 -15.99
N VAL A 113 2.95 -1.93 -15.10
CA VAL A 113 2.77 -2.14 -13.66
C VAL A 113 1.59 -1.34 -13.13
N ASP A 114 0.85 -1.95 -12.23
CA ASP A 114 -0.34 -1.38 -11.62
C ASP A 114 -0.34 -1.48 -10.09
N VAL A 115 -1.38 -0.96 -9.49
CA VAL A 115 -1.74 -1.22 -8.09
C VAL A 115 -2.79 -2.31 -8.02
N GLY A 116 -2.72 -3.10 -6.97
CA GLY A 116 -3.70 -4.15 -6.70
C GLY A 116 -4.16 -4.15 -5.25
N PHE A 117 -5.11 -5.01 -4.96
CA PHE A 117 -5.67 -5.15 -3.63
C PHE A 117 -5.99 -6.61 -3.35
N LEU A 118 -5.49 -7.11 -2.23
CA LEU A 118 -5.76 -8.45 -1.72
C LEU A 118 -6.66 -8.33 -0.49
N TYR A 119 -7.72 -9.11 -0.39
CA TYR A 119 -8.57 -9.12 0.81
C TYR A 119 -8.94 -10.53 1.22
N ASN A 120 -9.05 -10.73 2.53
CA ASN A 120 -9.57 -11.98 3.09
C ASN A 120 -11.12 -11.92 3.08
N PRO A 121 -11.81 -12.79 2.29
CA PRO A 121 -13.26 -12.73 2.14
C PRO A 121 -14.04 -13.09 3.41
N GLU A 122 -13.40 -13.70 4.41
CA GLU A 122 -14.01 -13.95 5.72
C GLU A 122 -13.97 -12.73 6.65
N MET A 123 -13.16 -11.71 6.30
CA MET A 123 -12.96 -10.52 7.12
C MET A 123 -13.48 -9.24 6.46
N PHE A 124 -13.53 -9.22 5.13
CA PHE A 124 -13.92 -8.05 4.35
C PHE A 124 -14.78 -8.44 3.16
N LYS A 125 -15.91 -7.75 2.97
CA LYS A 125 -16.82 -7.94 1.84
C LYS A 125 -16.76 -6.74 0.92
N VAL A 126 -16.16 -6.89 -0.24
CA VAL A 126 -16.13 -5.86 -1.29
C VAL A 126 -17.52 -5.66 -1.88
N THR A 127 -17.90 -4.39 -2.10
CA THR A 127 -19.18 -4.00 -2.68
C THR A 127 -19.02 -3.14 -3.93
N ASN A 128 -17.88 -2.46 -4.09
CA ASN A 128 -17.58 -1.66 -5.27
C ASN A 128 -16.08 -1.53 -5.46
N THR A 129 -15.65 -1.48 -6.72
CA THR A 129 -14.28 -1.17 -7.14
C THR A 129 -14.31 -0.16 -8.27
N GLN A 130 -13.39 0.80 -8.23
CA GLN A 130 -13.29 1.84 -9.26
C GLN A 130 -11.83 2.29 -9.42
N GLY A 131 -11.36 2.36 -10.66
CA GLY A 131 -10.09 2.98 -11.03
C GLY A 131 -10.29 4.44 -11.43
N TYR A 132 -9.39 5.31 -10.99
CA TYR A 132 -9.35 6.72 -11.38
C TYR A 132 -8.04 7.01 -12.10
N GLU A 133 -8.15 7.46 -13.34
CA GLU A 133 -7.00 7.80 -14.18
C GLU A 133 -6.37 9.13 -13.75
N LEU A 134 -5.04 9.16 -13.73
CA LEU A 134 -4.26 10.36 -13.46
C LEU A 134 -4.05 11.13 -14.77
N ASN A 135 -4.68 12.30 -14.89
CA ASN A 135 -4.41 13.24 -15.97
C ASN A 135 -3.38 14.27 -15.52
N ALA A 136 -2.11 13.96 -15.71
CA ALA A 136 -0.99 14.80 -15.29
C ALA A 136 0.01 15.01 -16.45
N HIS A 137 0.79 16.10 -16.32
CA HIS A 137 1.84 16.46 -17.27
C HIS A 137 3.15 16.75 -16.55
N TYR A 138 4.26 16.44 -17.19
CA TYR A 138 5.58 16.90 -16.78
C TYR A 138 5.74 18.39 -17.04
N ALA A 139 6.78 19.00 -16.48
CA ALA A 139 7.08 20.42 -16.67
C ALA A 139 7.33 20.82 -18.14
N ASP A 140 7.78 19.89 -18.96
CA ASP A 140 7.97 20.05 -20.42
C ASP A 140 6.69 19.90 -21.25
N GLY A 141 5.53 19.65 -20.57
CA GLY A 141 4.23 19.43 -21.21
C GLY A 141 3.95 17.98 -21.64
N GLY A 142 4.90 17.06 -21.48
CA GLY A 142 4.71 15.65 -21.78
C GLY A 142 3.65 15.01 -20.89
N GLN A 143 2.73 14.21 -21.44
CA GLN A 143 1.72 13.50 -20.68
C GLN A 143 2.33 12.40 -19.81
N VAL A 144 1.95 12.36 -18.55
CA VAL A 144 2.30 11.30 -17.62
C VAL A 144 1.36 10.11 -17.82
N LYS A 145 1.89 8.98 -18.24
CA LYS A 145 1.18 7.69 -18.21
C LYS A 145 1.54 6.95 -16.93
N SER A 146 0.62 6.90 -15.99
CA SER A 146 0.83 6.33 -14.67
C SER A 146 -0.30 5.37 -14.31
N ARG A 147 -0.16 4.70 -13.19
CA ARG A 147 -1.13 3.75 -12.63
C ARG A 147 -2.42 4.47 -12.25
N LEU A 148 -3.52 3.73 -12.27
CA LEU A 148 -4.78 4.23 -11.71
C LEU A 148 -4.67 4.36 -10.19
N GLN A 149 -5.49 5.24 -9.59
CA GLN A 149 -5.78 5.18 -8.17
C GLN A 149 -6.97 4.23 -7.99
N LEU A 150 -6.75 3.10 -7.31
CA LEU A 150 -7.76 2.05 -7.13
C LEU A 150 -8.55 2.30 -5.85
N VAL A 151 -9.85 2.52 -5.99
CA VAL A 151 -10.78 2.65 -4.86
C VAL A 151 -11.53 1.35 -4.65
N VAL A 152 -11.41 0.76 -3.48
CA VAL A 152 -12.14 -0.42 -3.04
C VAL A 152 -13.06 -0.04 -1.89
N THR A 153 -14.36 -0.26 -2.05
CA THR A 153 -15.37 -0.02 -1.03
C THR A 153 -15.92 -1.36 -0.53
N GLY A 154 -16.06 -1.51 0.78
CA GLY A 154 -16.58 -2.75 1.35
C GLY A 154 -16.97 -2.62 2.82
N TYR A 155 -17.41 -3.74 3.37
CA TYR A 155 -17.80 -3.87 4.78
C TYR A 155 -16.83 -4.73 5.54
N ILE A 156 -16.47 -4.30 6.75
CA ILE A 156 -15.70 -5.12 7.69
C ILE A 156 -16.66 -6.16 8.29
N LEU A 157 -16.32 -7.45 8.10
CA LEU A 157 -17.14 -8.56 8.58
C LEU A 157 -16.82 -8.92 10.04
N GLY A 158 -17.79 -9.59 10.68
CA GLY A 158 -17.68 -10.00 12.07
C GLY A 158 -18.00 -8.89 13.07
N SER A 159 -18.63 -7.80 12.61
CA SER A 159 -19.09 -6.68 13.42
C SER A 159 -20.60 -6.45 13.25
N LYS A 160 -21.26 -5.96 14.30
CA LYS A 160 -22.64 -5.46 14.24
C LYS A 160 -22.67 -4.11 14.96
N PRO A 161 -23.15 -3.03 14.29
CA PRO A 161 -23.50 -2.99 12.86
C PRO A 161 -22.29 -3.23 11.95
N LEU A 162 -22.56 -3.66 10.70
CA LEU A 162 -21.53 -3.72 9.66
C LEU A 162 -21.05 -2.31 9.34
N GLU A 163 -19.76 -2.11 9.29
CA GLU A 163 -19.17 -0.81 9.03
C GLU A 163 -18.50 -0.77 7.66
N LYS A 164 -18.86 0.26 6.88
CA LYS A 164 -18.34 0.50 5.55
C LYS A 164 -17.03 1.26 5.63
N ILE A 165 -16.04 0.80 4.86
CA ILE A 165 -14.80 1.55 4.66
C ILE A 165 -14.49 1.68 3.17
N HIS A 166 -13.72 2.72 2.82
CA HIS A 166 -13.20 3.00 1.50
C HIS A 166 -11.69 2.96 1.57
N ILE A 167 -11.05 2.17 0.72
CA ILE A 167 -9.60 2.03 0.67
C ILE A 167 -9.14 2.51 -0.71
N ILE A 168 -8.22 3.47 -0.74
CA ILE A 168 -7.65 4.05 -1.96
C ILE A 168 -6.21 3.58 -2.04
N VAL A 169 -5.91 2.71 -3.00
CA VAL A 169 -4.56 2.20 -3.24
C VAL A 169 -3.88 3.03 -4.31
N ASN A 170 -2.69 3.53 -4.01
CA ASN A 170 -1.94 4.47 -4.83
C ASN A 170 -0.54 3.94 -5.17
N HIS A 171 -0.04 4.33 -6.33
CA HIS A 171 1.37 4.38 -6.64
C HIS A 171 1.60 5.62 -7.50
N TRP A 172 2.01 6.72 -6.85
CA TRP A 172 2.16 8.01 -7.53
C TRP A 172 3.39 8.04 -8.46
N PRO A 173 3.47 9.02 -9.37
CA PRO A 173 4.64 9.18 -10.26
C PRO A 173 5.95 9.27 -9.47
N SER A 174 6.96 8.53 -9.93
CA SER A 174 8.27 8.48 -9.27
C SER A 174 9.04 9.80 -9.39
N ARG A 175 10.12 9.93 -8.61
CA ARG A 175 11.05 11.07 -8.64
C ARG A 175 12.04 11.01 -9.83
N TYR A 176 11.65 10.34 -10.92
CA TYR A 176 12.49 10.27 -12.12
C TYR A 176 12.77 11.66 -12.67
N GLY A 177 14.05 11.94 -12.96
CA GLY A 177 14.51 13.26 -13.38
C GLY A 177 14.76 14.26 -12.24
N GLY A 178 14.60 13.84 -10.98
CA GLY A 178 14.81 14.65 -9.78
C GLY A 178 13.50 15.01 -9.08
N GLU A 179 13.60 15.27 -7.78
CA GLU A 179 12.44 15.50 -6.90
C GLU A 179 11.60 16.70 -7.35
N GLU A 180 12.24 17.85 -7.57
CA GLU A 180 11.57 19.09 -7.98
C GLU A 180 11.00 19.01 -9.40
N ALA A 181 11.75 18.45 -10.35
CA ALA A 181 11.30 18.33 -11.73
C ALA A 181 10.08 17.41 -11.89
N SER A 182 9.99 16.39 -11.04
CA SER A 182 8.89 15.41 -11.04
C SER A 182 7.78 15.73 -10.02
N ARG A 183 7.86 16.83 -9.27
CA ARG A 183 6.85 17.23 -8.28
C ARG A 183 5.46 17.48 -8.88
N PRO A 184 5.29 18.21 -10.00
CA PRO A 184 3.96 18.53 -10.52
C PRO A 184 3.05 17.31 -10.76
N PRO A 185 3.51 16.20 -11.35
CA PRO A 185 2.72 14.98 -11.44
C PRO A 185 2.31 14.39 -10.08
N ARG A 186 3.15 14.45 -9.05
CA ARG A 186 2.80 13.97 -7.70
C ARG A 186 1.79 14.89 -7.03
N ASP A 187 1.93 16.20 -7.16
CA ASP A 187 0.92 17.17 -6.70
C ASP A 187 -0.45 16.91 -7.36
N THR A 188 -0.44 16.61 -8.66
CA THR A 188 -1.67 16.24 -9.39
C THR A 188 -2.27 14.94 -8.89
N ALA A 189 -1.44 13.94 -8.57
CA ALA A 189 -1.89 12.67 -7.99
C ALA A 189 -2.49 12.87 -6.59
N ALA A 190 -1.85 13.69 -5.75
CA ALA A 190 -2.36 14.08 -4.44
C ALA A 190 -3.71 14.82 -4.53
N MET A 191 -3.85 15.74 -5.48
CA MET A 191 -5.09 16.46 -5.76
C MET A 191 -6.21 15.50 -6.20
N LEU A 192 -5.91 14.51 -7.04
CA LEU A 192 -6.87 13.47 -7.42
C LEU A 192 -7.32 12.66 -6.21
N THR A 193 -6.38 12.20 -5.37
CA THR A 193 -6.69 11.48 -4.12
C THR A 193 -7.58 12.33 -3.21
N ARG A 194 -7.27 13.63 -3.03
CA ARG A 194 -8.08 14.55 -2.22
C ARG A 194 -9.50 14.68 -2.76
N ARG A 195 -9.67 14.87 -4.08
CA ARG A 195 -10.98 14.92 -4.73
C ARG A 195 -11.80 13.63 -4.54
N ILE A 196 -11.15 12.47 -4.59
CA ILE A 196 -11.82 11.19 -4.29
C ILE A 196 -12.33 11.19 -2.85
N CYS A 197 -11.49 11.57 -1.88
CA CYS A 197 -11.90 11.67 -0.48
C CYS A 197 -13.08 12.65 -0.31
N ASP A 198 -13.01 13.83 -0.89
CA ASP A 198 -14.08 14.84 -0.82
C ASP A 198 -15.39 14.32 -1.42
N SER A 199 -15.32 13.58 -2.54
CA SER A 199 -16.49 12.96 -3.17
C SER A 199 -17.16 11.91 -2.29
N LEU A 200 -16.36 11.19 -1.48
CA LEU A 200 -16.87 10.22 -0.51
C LEU A 200 -17.52 10.93 0.68
N TYR A 201 -16.91 11.99 1.20
CA TYR A 201 -17.50 12.81 2.27
C TYR A 201 -18.79 13.53 1.86
N LEU A 202 -18.92 13.94 0.59
CA LEU A 202 -20.18 14.51 0.08
C LEU A 202 -21.34 13.50 0.10
N LYS A 203 -21.03 12.21 -0.08
CA LYS A 203 -22.04 11.12 -0.03
C LYS A 203 -22.31 10.66 1.40
N ASP A 204 -21.27 10.64 2.24
CA ASP A 204 -21.35 10.24 3.63
C ASP A 204 -20.33 11.07 4.46
N PRO A 205 -20.78 12.08 5.22
CA PRO A 205 -19.89 12.88 6.05
C PRO A 205 -19.14 12.12 7.14
N LYS A 206 -19.54 10.86 7.41
CA LYS A 206 -18.86 9.94 8.34
C LYS A 206 -18.07 8.86 7.60
N ALA A 207 -17.81 9.03 6.30
CA ALA A 207 -17.07 8.05 5.52
C ALA A 207 -15.70 7.74 6.15
N LYS A 208 -15.46 6.46 6.45
CA LYS A 208 -14.15 5.97 6.89
C LYS A 208 -13.31 5.64 5.67
N ILE A 209 -12.24 6.42 5.48
CA ILE A 209 -11.38 6.37 4.30
C ILE A 209 -9.96 6.03 4.74
N ILE A 210 -9.32 5.14 4.00
CA ILE A 210 -7.91 4.79 4.15
C ILE A 210 -7.25 5.03 2.81
N VAL A 211 -6.31 5.96 2.76
CA VAL A 211 -5.43 6.20 1.62
C VAL A 211 -4.12 5.47 1.91
N MET A 212 -3.70 4.59 1.03
CA MET A 212 -2.44 3.86 1.18
C MET A 212 -1.69 3.82 -0.15
N GLY A 213 -0.38 3.66 -0.09
CA GLY A 213 0.40 3.49 -1.30
C GLY A 213 1.85 3.90 -1.16
N ASP A 214 2.59 3.61 -2.22
CA ASP A 214 3.86 4.24 -2.52
C ASP A 214 3.57 5.60 -3.16
N LEU A 215 3.67 6.66 -2.35
CA LEU A 215 3.37 8.02 -2.77
C LEU A 215 4.57 8.69 -3.46
N ASN A 216 5.73 8.01 -3.52
CA ASN A 216 6.98 8.53 -4.06
C ASN A 216 7.41 9.90 -3.48
N ASP A 217 6.82 10.27 -2.36
CA ASP A 217 7.12 11.46 -1.56
C ASP A 217 7.04 11.10 -0.06
N ASP A 218 7.84 11.79 0.74
CA ASP A 218 7.81 11.68 2.19
C ASP A 218 6.58 12.42 2.76
N PRO A 219 6.12 12.10 3.98
CA PRO A 219 4.99 12.75 4.62
C PRO A 219 5.04 14.28 4.66
N PHE A 220 6.24 14.87 4.75
CA PHE A 220 6.44 16.32 4.81
C PHE A 220 6.53 16.99 3.43
N ASN A 221 6.61 16.24 2.33
CA ASN A 221 6.65 16.81 0.99
C ASN A 221 5.33 17.49 0.63
N HIS A 222 5.41 18.47 -0.26
CA HIS A 222 4.30 19.33 -0.66
C HIS A 222 3.05 18.56 -1.08
N SER A 223 3.21 17.50 -1.86
CA SER A 223 2.09 16.65 -2.31
C SER A 223 1.31 16.03 -1.15
N CYS A 224 2.00 15.54 -0.09
CA CYS A 224 1.39 14.89 1.06
C CYS A 224 0.90 15.91 2.10
N ALA A 225 1.75 16.87 2.48
CA ALA A 225 1.49 17.81 3.58
C ALA A 225 0.52 18.93 3.20
N GLU A 226 0.63 19.47 1.97
CA GLU A 226 -0.11 20.65 1.54
C GLU A 226 -1.25 20.28 0.58
N VAL A 227 -0.99 19.50 -0.47
CA VAL A 227 -2.00 19.21 -1.51
C VAL A 227 -3.02 18.17 -1.04
N LEU A 228 -2.56 17.03 -0.50
CA LEU A 228 -3.44 16.04 0.12
C LEU A 228 -3.96 16.52 1.47
N ASP A 229 -3.25 17.43 2.10
CA ASP A 229 -3.53 17.99 3.42
C ASP A 229 -3.61 16.95 4.52
N ALA A 230 -2.67 15.97 4.48
CA ALA A 230 -2.56 14.93 5.50
C ALA A 230 -1.75 15.43 6.69
N LYS A 231 -2.39 15.52 7.85
CA LYS A 231 -1.82 16.14 9.05
C LYS A 231 -0.82 15.21 9.77
N ARG A 232 0.17 15.84 10.40
CA ARG A 232 1.24 15.18 11.15
C ARG A 232 0.76 14.63 12.48
N THR A 233 -0.09 15.36 13.20
CA THR A 233 -0.59 15.00 14.52
C THR A 233 -2.12 14.86 14.51
N ARG A 234 -2.67 14.14 15.49
CA ARG A 234 -4.12 13.91 15.61
C ARG A 234 -4.87 15.22 15.88
N GLU A 235 -4.24 16.09 16.66
CA GLU A 235 -4.80 17.37 17.12
C GLU A 235 -4.98 18.37 15.97
N GLU A 236 -4.19 18.25 14.91
CA GLU A 236 -4.30 19.09 13.72
C GLU A 236 -5.44 18.69 12.78
N VAL A 237 -5.99 17.47 12.95
CA VAL A 237 -6.99 16.93 12.03
C VAL A 237 -8.35 17.56 12.29
N GLN A 238 -8.83 18.34 11.33
CA GLN A 238 -10.15 18.96 11.35
C GLN A 238 -11.20 18.00 10.78
N LYS A 239 -12.49 18.36 10.91
CA LYS A 239 -13.59 17.63 10.28
C LYS A 239 -13.33 17.42 8.79
N ASN A 240 -13.56 16.20 8.30
CA ASN A 240 -13.24 15.75 6.94
C ASN A 240 -11.73 15.81 6.60
N GLY A 241 -10.87 15.97 7.60
CA GLY A 241 -9.42 15.96 7.48
C GLY A 241 -8.84 14.56 7.35
N LEU A 242 -7.54 14.54 7.12
CA LEU A 242 -6.74 13.33 6.96
C LEU A 242 -5.58 13.34 7.95
N PHE A 243 -5.30 12.19 8.55
CA PHE A 243 -4.19 11.96 9.47
C PHE A 243 -3.16 11.03 8.84
N ASN A 244 -1.91 11.45 8.74
CA ASN A 244 -0.82 10.61 8.26
C ASN A 244 -0.26 9.78 9.41
N THR A 245 -0.59 8.50 9.44
CA THR A 245 -0.21 7.59 10.52
C THR A 245 1.29 7.25 10.55
N MET A 246 2.01 7.58 9.46
CA MET A 246 3.42 7.23 9.27
C MET A 246 4.38 8.38 9.58
N TRP A 247 3.94 9.64 9.56
CA TRP A 247 4.81 10.80 9.67
C TRP A 247 5.73 10.77 10.90
N LEU A 248 5.18 10.51 12.07
CA LEU A 248 5.96 10.44 13.30
C LEU A 248 6.97 9.27 13.35
N LYS A 249 6.87 8.31 12.44
CA LYS A 249 7.90 7.25 12.31
C LYS A 249 9.10 7.78 11.55
N LEU A 250 8.88 8.52 10.47
CA LEU A 250 9.96 9.18 9.73
C LEU A 250 10.71 10.16 10.63
N ASP A 251 10.01 10.94 11.46
CA ASP A 251 10.63 11.84 12.44
C ASP A 251 11.55 11.12 13.43
N ARG A 252 11.34 9.82 13.64
CA ARG A 252 12.17 8.95 14.47
C ARG A 252 13.25 8.22 13.68
N GLY A 253 13.44 8.57 12.40
CA GLY A 253 14.42 7.95 11.52
C GLY A 253 14.03 6.56 10.99
N ILE A 254 12.73 6.20 11.02
CA ILE A 254 12.23 4.91 10.53
C ILE A 254 11.54 5.13 9.19
N GLY A 255 12.10 4.60 8.12
CA GLY A 255 11.55 4.66 6.77
C GLY A 255 11.11 3.29 6.24
N SER A 256 10.45 3.29 5.08
CA SER A 256 10.06 2.07 4.37
C SER A 256 11.07 1.66 3.31
N LEU A 257 11.88 2.60 2.82
CA LEU A 257 12.95 2.34 1.85
C LEU A 257 14.20 3.16 2.17
N ALA A 258 15.33 2.71 1.65
CA ALA A 258 16.60 3.42 1.77
C ALA A 258 17.14 3.80 0.39
N TYR A 259 17.42 5.07 0.19
CA TYR A 259 18.00 5.59 -1.05
C TYR A 259 19.17 6.53 -0.75
N ASN A 260 20.32 6.32 -1.39
CA ASN A 260 21.55 7.10 -1.21
C ASN A 260 21.97 7.31 0.27
N GLY A 261 21.78 6.29 1.10
CA GLY A 261 22.14 6.33 2.51
C GLY A 261 21.13 7.06 3.42
N SER A 262 20.00 7.50 2.89
CA SER A 262 18.92 8.14 3.63
C SER A 262 17.69 7.27 3.64
N TRP A 263 16.95 7.29 4.76
CA TRP A 263 15.64 6.67 4.88
C TRP A 263 14.56 7.60 4.34
N ASN A 264 13.68 7.04 3.50
CA ASN A 264 12.45 7.68 3.05
C ASN A 264 11.24 6.86 3.49
N LEU A 265 10.09 7.48 3.57
CA LEU A 265 8.83 6.85 3.94
C LEU A 265 7.77 7.14 2.87
N PHE A 266 7.95 6.53 1.69
CA PHE A 266 7.04 6.69 0.55
C PHE A 266 5.80 5.82 0.68
N ASP A 267 5.92 4.69 1.39
CA ASP A 267 4.84 3.74 1.65
C ASP A 267 4.02 4.21 2.84
N GLN A 268 2.99 4.98 2.56
CA GLN A 268 2.21 5.66 3.59
C GLN A 268 0.82 5.05 3.73
N ILE A 269 0.27 5.14 4.94
CA ILE A 269 -1.13 4.87 5.24
C ILE A 269 -1.70 6.09 5.97
N ILE A 270 -2.67 6.73 5.34
CA ILE A 270 -3.31 7.97 5.77
C ILE A 270 -4.78 7.66 6.01
N ILE A 271 -5.35 8.14 7.10
CA ILE A 271 -6.72 7.81 7.48
C ILE A 271 -7.59 9.05 7.64
N SER A 272 -8.87 8.88 7.41
CA SER A 272 -9.89 9.92 7.60
C SER A 272 -10.16 10.20 9.07
N GLU A 273 -10.59 11.43 9.36
CA GLU A 273 -11.01 11.87 10.69
C GLU A 273 -12.06 10.94 11.34
N PRO A 274 -13.13 10.46 10.65
CA PRO A 274 -14.07 9.53 11.26
C PRO A 274 -13.49 8.17 11.68
N LEU A 275 -12.38 7.72 11.08
CA LEU A 275 -11.67 6.52 11.54
C LEU A 275 -10.73 6.82 12.73
N LEU A 276 -10.25 8.06 12.82
CA LEU A 276 -9.38 8.52 13.91
C LEU A 276 -10.18 8.76 15.20
N ASN A 277 -11.37 9.37 15.08
CA ASN A 277 -12.22 9.83 16.16
C ASN A 277 -13.54 9.02 16.27
N ALA A 278 -13.50 7.72 15.94
CA ALA A 278 -14.65 6.84 15.96
C ALA A 278 -15.24 6.66 17.37
N ASP A 279 -16.54 6.45 17.43
CA ASP A 279 -17.28 6.19 18.69
C ASP A 279 -17.15 4.71 19.09
N LEU A 280 -16.20 4.42 19.99
CA LEU A 280 -15.98 3.08 20.51
C LEU A 280 -17.12 2.55 21.36
N GLU A 281 -17.93 3.42 21.99
CA GLU A 281 -19.10 3.00 22.76
C GLU A 281 -20.25 2.57 21.83
N ALA A 282 -20.33 3.18 20.64
CA ALA A 282 -21.21 2.73 19.57
C ALA A 282 -20.71 1.48 18.83
N GLY A 283 -19.52 0.97 19.18
CA GLY A 283 -18.91 -0.21 18.57
C GLY A 283 -18.30 0.07 17.19
N GLU A 284 -17.95 1.32 16.91
CA GLU A 284 -17.29 1.70 15.66
C GLU A 284 -15.81 1.26 15.64
N TRP A 285 -15.30 0.99 14.43
CA TRP A 285 -13.88 0.75 14.22
C TRP A 285 -13.09 2.05 14.31
N CYS A 286 -12.03 2.05 15.13
CA CYS A 286 -11.15 3.17 15.39
C CYS A 286 -9.71 2.82 15.07
N TYR A 287 -8.92 3.78 14.61
CA TYR A 287 -7.49 3.64 14.43
C TYR A 287 -6.79 3.44 15.78
N TRP A 288 -5.93 2.43 15.85
CA TRP A 288 -5.12 2.14 17.04
C TRP A 288 -3.67 2.59 16.87
N LYS A 289 -2.93 1.91 16.01
CA LYS A 289 -1.49 2.14 15.78
C LYS A 289 -1.09 1.84 14.34
N SER A 290 0.11 2.30 13.97
CA SER A 290 0.77 1.95 12.71
C SER A 290 2.10 1.25 12.96
N GLU A 291 2.59 0.52 11.96
CA GLU A 291 3.88 -0.19 12.00
C GLU A 291 4.53 -0.21 10.61
N ILE A 292 5.87 -0.16 10.57
CA ILE A 292 6.68 -0.53 9.42
C ILE A 292 7.21 -1.93 9.71
N PHE A 293 6.89 -2.89 8.82
CA PHE A 293 7.17 -4.30 9.04
C PHE A 293 8.59 -4.66 8.57
N ASN A 294 9.60 -4.20 9.31
CA ASN A 294 11.02 -4.35 9.01
C ASN A 294 11.65 -5.56 9.73
N LYS A 295 11.07 -6.74 9.56
CA LYS A 295 11.55 -7.95 10.23
C LYS A 295 12.92 -8.40 9.67
N PRO A 296 13.72 -9.15 10.47
CA PRO A 296 15.06 -9.58 10.06
C PRO A 296 15.12 -10.27 8.70
N PHE A 297 14.12 -11.10 8.34
CA PHE A 297 14.10 -11.82 7.07
C PHE A 297 13.90 -10.88 5.85
N LEU A 298 13.29 -9.70 6.04
CA LEU A 298 13.13 -8.68 5.00
C LEU A 298 14.34 -7.76 4.87
N THR A 299 15.36 -7.94 5.70
CA THR A 299 16.40 -6.95 5.94
C THR A 299 17.78 -7.52 5.62
N VAL A 300 18.61 -6.75 4.95
CA VAL A 300 20.02 -7.08 4.72
C VAL A 300 20.74 -7.19 6.06
N GLN A 301 21.35 -8.34 6.36
CA GLN A 301 21.95 -8.62 7.66
C GLN A 301 23.41 -8.17 7.80
N GLU A 302 24.14 -8.05 6.68
CA GLU A 302 25.58 -7.79 6.66
C GLU A 302 25.99 -6.81 5.56
N GLY A 303 27.21 -6.31 5.63
CA GLY A 303 27.79 -5.43 4.62
C GLY A 303 27.34 -3.97 4.72
N LYS A 304 27.62 -3.17 3.68
CA LYS A 304 27.36 -1.72 3.65
C LYS A 304 25.87 -1.34 3.66
N ASP A 305 25.01 -2.24 3.20
CA ASP A 305 23.56 -2.02 3.14
C ASP A 305 22.82 -2.66 4.33
N LYS A 306 23.55 -3.10 5.37
CA LYS A 306 22.97 -3.68 6.57
C LYS A 306 21.85 -2.79 7.12
N GLY A 307 20.70 -3.41 7.41
CA GLY A 307 19.53 -2.72 7.95
C GLY A 307 18.55 -2.22 6.89
N THR A 308 18.91 -2.23 5.59
CA THR A 308 18.01 -1.84 4.51
C THR A 308 17.18 -3.03 4.00
N PRO A 309 16.07 -2.80 3.24
CA PRO A 309 15.29 -3.88 2.64
C PRO A 309 16.12 -4.81 1.77
N LEU A 310 15.88 -6.10 1.89
CA LEU A 310 16.51 -7.15 1.08
C LEU A 310 15.80 -7.23 -0.28
N ARG A 311 16.36 -6.56 -1.27
CA ARG A 311 15.80 -6.36 -2.62
C ARG A 311 15.76 -7.65 -3.44
N THR A 312 14.85 -7.70 -4.40
CA THR A 312 14.81 -8.76 -5.44
C THR A 312 16.03 -8.67 -6.35
N HIS A 313 16.36 -7.44 -6.80
CA HIS A 313 17.55 -7.16 -7.62
C HIS A 313 18.34 -5.97 -7.07
N LYS A 314 19.66 -6.02 -7.25
CA LYS A 314 20.54 -4.90 -6.94
C LYS A 314 21.55 -4.71 -8.08
N GLY A 315 21.47 -3.56 -8.76
CA GLY A 315 22.32 -3.28 -9.92
C GLY A 315 22.17 -4.33 -11.03
N GLY A 316 20.96 -4.80 -11.28
CA GLY A 316 20.65 -5.87 -12.25
C GLY A 316 21.00 -7.29 -11.80
N VAL A 317 21.61 -7.45 -10.61
CA VAL A 317 21.97 -8.77 -10.07
C VAL A 317 20.86 -9.30 -9.18
N TRP A 318 20.42 -10.53 -9.42
CA TRP A 318 19.45 -11.25 -8.62
C TRP A 318 19.95 -11.47 -7.18
N GLN A 319 19.17 -11.04 -6.19
CA GLN A 319 19.47 -11.18 -4.77
C GLN A 319 18.59 -12.19 -4.06
N ASP A 320 17.55 -12.69 -4.74
CA ASP A 320 16.53 -13.59 -4.16
C ASP A 320 15.86 -13.01 -2.90
N GLY A 321 15.71 -11.70 -2.87
CA GLY A 321 15.12 -10.97 -1.76
C GLY A 321 13.62 -10.80 -1.88
N TYR A 322 13.08 -9.98 -1.00
CA TYR A 322 11.64 -9.74 -0.87
C TYR A 322 11.19 -8.51 -1.66
N GLY A 323 11.87 -7.39 -1.49
CA GLY A 323 11.56 -6.12 -2.14
C GLY A 323 12.44 -5.00 -1.60
N ASP A 324 12.47 -3.86 -2.31
CA ASP A 324 13.23 -2.67 -1.92
C ASP A 324 12.47 -1.74 -0.97
N HIS A 325 11.25 -2.13 -0.59
CA HIS A 325 10.42 -1.47 0.39
C HIS A 325 10.04 -2.42 1.52
N TYR A 326 9.90 -1.90 2.74
CA TYR A 326 9.25 -2.62 3.83
C TYR A 326 7.73 -2.44 3.74
N PRO A 327 6.93 -3.49 4.02
CA PRO A 327 5.50 -3.33 4.18
C PRO A 327 5.17 -2.33 5.29
N THR A 328 4.14 -1.55 5.09
CA THR A 328 3.55 -0.68 6.11
C THR A 328 2.17 -1.17 6.50
N MET A 329 1.77 -0.98 7.75
CA MET A 329 0.47 -1.44 8.20
C MET A 329 -0.10 -0.57 9.32
N ILE A 330 -1.41 -0.60 9.42
CA ILE A 330 -2.16 -0.05 10.53
C ILE A 330 -3.00 -1.13 11.18
N TYR A 331 -3.31 -0.89 12.44
CA TYR A 331 -4.27 -1.68 13.20
C TYR A 331 -5.45 -0.80 13.54
N ILE A 332 -6.63 -1.32 13.27
CA ILE A 332 -7.90 -0.76 13.71
C ILE A 332 -8.52 -1.70 14.75
N TYR A 333 -9.23 -1.14 15.70
CA TYR A 333 -9.88 -1.90 16.76
C TYR A 333 -11.28 -1.38 17.06
N ARG A 334 -12.06 -2.19 17.74
CA ARG A 334 -13.34 -1.82 18.31
C ARG A 334 -13.61 -2.62 19.58
N ASN A 335 -14.50 -2.14 20.43
CA ASN A 335 -15.05 -2.91 21.55
C ASN A 335 -15.99 -4.01 21.01
N LYS A 336 -15.97 -5.22 21.63
CA LYS A 336 -16.91 -6.31 21.31
C LYS A 336 -18.25 -6.06 21.95
#